data_42fd0ec45cbb80421887db9af7588dd6
#
_entry.id   42fd0ec45cbb80421887db9af7588dd6
#
_cell.length_a   1.000
_cell.length_b   1.000
_cell.length_c   1.000
_cell.angle_alpha   90.00
_cell.angle_beta   90.00
_cell.angle_gamma   90.00
#
_symmetry.space_group_name_H-M   'P 1'
#
loop_
_entity.id
_entity.type
_entity.pdbx_description
1 polymer ?
#
loop_
_entity_poly.entity_id
_entity_poly.type
_entity_poly.pdbx_seq_one_letter_code
_entity_poly.pdbx_strand_id
1 'polypeptide(L)'
;CKLKTGLSNVILSTLFRTSKSSLRRAISAVRKALLINFVPENLGFHHISRDQIINDHTRPLAQTLFGSVEKNQVILVLDGTYIYVNKSNNFHFQRRSYSMHKGRPLIKPMVIVSTTGYFVSILGPYLADRKNNDASILTHIINSNAESIRSWLSEDDIFIVDRGFRDALPLLADLGIQAEMPKFLMAGQKQMSTEDANMSRLVTKVCFVLL
;
A
#
# COMPACT_ATOMS: atom_id res chain seq x y z
N CYS A 1 11.44 21.35 1.75
CA CYS A 1 10.97 21.99 0.51
C CYS A 1 10.84 20.96 -0.63
N LYS A 2 11.92 20.30 -1.07
CA LYS A 2 11.91 19.37 -2.22
C LYS A 2 10.84 18.27 -2.12
N LEU A 3 10.71 17.60 -0.98
CA LEU A 3 9.73 16.54 -0.76
C LEU A 3 8.28 17.06 -0.82
N LYS A 4 8.04 18.23 -0.23
CA LYS A 4 6.67 18.79 -0.17
C LYS A 4 6.22 19.40 -1.51
N THR A 5 7.13 20.05 -2.24
CA THR A 5 6.73 20.85 -3.43
C THR A 5 6.99 20.16 -4.75
N GLY A 6 7.83 19.10 -4.79
CA GLY A 6 8.25 18.47 -6.04
C GLY A 6 9.08 19.35 -6.99
N LEU A 7 9.40 20.61 -6.62
CA LEU A 7 10.06 21.57 -7.48
C LEU A 7 11.36 21.04 -8.09
N SER A 8 11.64 21.44 -9.33
CA SER A 8 12.87 21.05 -10.02
C SER A 8 14.12 21.60 -9.30
N ASN A 9 15.26 20.92 -9.46
CA ASN A 9 16.51 21.38 -8.86
C ASN A 9 16.96 22.74 -9.45
N VAL A 10 16.51 23.07 -10.65
CA VAL A 10 16.77 24.39 -11.26
C VAL A 10 16.05 25.48 -10.45
N ILE A 11 14.74 25.32 -10.26
CA ILE A 11 13.93 26.29 -9.50
C ILE A 11 14.47 26.42 -8.06
N LEU A 12 14.75 25.29 -7.40
CA LEU A 12 15.31 25.32 -6.04
C LEU A 12 16.68 26.01 -5.98
N SER A 13 17.57 25.79 -6.97
CA SER A 13 18.88 26.45 -6.99
C SER A 13 18.76 27.96 -7.15
N THR A 14 17.81 28.43 -7.94
CA THR A 14 17.50 29.86 -8.09
C THR A 14 16.91 30.43 -6.79
N LEU A 15 15.90 29.74 -6.23
CA LEU A 15 15.21 30.17 -5.01
C LEU A 15 16.17 30.33 -3.81
N PHE A 16 17.06 29.34 -3.63
CA PHE A 16 18.03 29.32 -2.53
C PHE A 16 19.38 29.94 -2.88
N ARG A 17 19.52 30.54 -4.06
CA ARG A 17 20.77 31.19 -4.55
C ARG A 17 22.01 30.30 -4.35
N THR A 18 21.88 29.02 -4.68
CA THR A 18 22.93 28.00 -4.51
C THR A 18 23.21 27.26 -5.81
N SER A 19 24.40 26.65 -5.92
CA SER A 19 24.71 25.87 -7.11
C SER A 19 23.87 24.59 -7.20
N LYS A 20 23.54 24.15 -8.43
CA LYS A 20 22.80 22.90 -8.66
C LYS A 20 23.54 21.69 -8.06
N SER A 21 24.86 21.68 -8.06
CA SER A 21 25.69 20.62 -7.49
C SER A 21 25.60 20.57 -5.97
N SER A 22 25.68 21.72 -5.31
CA SER A 22 25.51 21.83 -3.86
C SER A 22 24.12 21.41 -3.42
N LEU A 23 23.08 21.85 -4.15
CA LEU A 23 21.71 21.46 -3.89
C LEU A 23 21.50 19.94 -4.04
N ARG A 24 22.04 19.33 -5.10
CA ARG A 24 21.97 17.85 -5.29
C ARG A 24 22.63 17.11 -4.14
N ARG A 25 23.81 17.56 -3.69
CA ARG A 25 24.51 16.96 -2.54
C ARG A 25 23.67 17.06 -1.28
N ALA A 26 23.13 18.24 -0.97
CA ALA A 26 22.27 18.46 0.19
C ALA A 26 21.02 17.56 0.17
N ILE A 27 20.31 17.50 -0.97
CA ILE A 27 19.13 16.63 -1.13
C ILE A 27 19.52 15.16 -0.94
N SER A 28 20.64 14.72 -1.53
CA SER A 28 21.13 13.34 -1.38
C SER A 28 21.51 13.01 0.06
N ALA A 29 22.15 13.92 0.77
CA ALA A 29 22.52 13.73 2.16
C ALA A 29 21.27 13.59 3.06
N VAL A 30 20.29 14.48 2.89
CA VAL A 30 19.02 14.40 3.64
C VAL A 30 18.27 13.12 3.34
N ARG A 31 18.19 12.70 2.07
CA ARG A 31 17.56 11.41 1.71
C ARG A 31 18.24 10.24 2.39
N LYS A 32 19.58 10.19 2.39
CA LYS A 32 20.34 9.13 3.07
C LYS A 32 20.08 9.14 4.58
N ALA A 33 20.09 10.31 5.20
CA ALA A 33 19.81 10.44 6.62
C ALA A 33 18.40 9.95 6.98
N LEU A 34 17.37 10.30 6.18
CA LEU A 34 16.01 9.83 6.38
C LEU A 34 15.91 8.30 6.22
N LEU A 35 16.56 7.73 5.20
CA LEU A 35 16.55 6.28 4.97
C LEU A 35 17.25 5.49 6.10
N ILE A 36 18.28 6.06 6.70
CA ILE A 36 19.06 5.37 7.74
C ILE A 36 18.44 5.56 9.12
N ASN A 37 17.96 6.76 9.45
CA ASN A 37 17.57 7.11 10.82
C ASN A 37 16.04 7.16 11.00
N PHE A 38 15.29 7.61 10.00
CA PHE A 38 13.85 7.83 10.13
C PHE A 38 13.03 6.63 9.65
N VAL A 39 13.37 6.08 8.49
CA VAL A 39 12.56 5.00 7.89
C VAL A 39 12.53 3.75 8.79
N PRO A 40 13.64 3.25 9.37
CA PRO A 40 13.59 2.04 10.19
C PRO A 40 12.77 2.18 11.47
N GLU A 41 12.63 3.40 11.99
CA GLU A 41 11.88 3.69 13.22
C GLU A 41 10.41 4.01 12.97
N ASN A 42 10.01 4.24 11.70
CA ASN A 42 8.66 4.75 11.39
C ASN A 42 7.98 3.97 10.27
N LEU A 43 8.62 3.00 9.64
CA LEU A 43 8.06 2.27 8.50
C LEU A 43 8.65 0.86 8.40
N GLY A 44 7.81 -0.08 7.94
CA GLY A 44 8.15 -1.51 7.83
C GLY A 44 7.67 -2.32 9.03
N PHE A 45 7.54 -3.62 8.88
CA PHE A 45 6.98 -4.50 9.92
C PHE A 45 7.83 -4.62 11.19
N HIS A 46 9.06 -4.08 11.20
CA HIS A 46 9.92 -4.17 12.41
C HIS A 46 9.72 -3.02 13.38
N HIS A 47 9.17 -1.88 12.92
CA HIS A 47 9.06 -0.67 13.76
C HIS A 47 7.87 -0.71 14.71
N ILE A 48 6.94 -1.62 14.50
CA ILE A 48 5.71 -1.71 15.28
C ILE A 48 5.34 -3.17 15.56
N SER A 49 4.94 -3.46 16.78
CA SER A 49 4.48 -4.79 17.16
C SER A 49 3.00 -5.00 16.80
N ARG A 50 2.59 -6.27 16.74
CA ARG A 50 1.18 -6.65 16.54
C ARG A 50 0.28 -6.07 17.62
N ASP A 51 0.70 -6.17 18.88
CA ASP A 51 -0.06 -5.68 20.04
C ASP A 51 -0.29 -4.16 19.96
N GLN A 52 0.71 -3.39 19.51
CA GLN A 52 0.54 -1.96 19.28
C GLN A 52 -0.47 -1.67 18.16
N ILE A 53 -0.44 -2.44 17.05
CA ILE A 53 -1.46 -2.28 16.00
C ILE A 53 -2.86 -2.58 16.52
N ILE A 54 -3.03 -3.63 17.30
CA ILE A 54 -4.32 -4.04 17.85
C ILE A 54 -4.85 -3.01 18.85
N ASN A 55 -4.03 -2.59 19.79
CA ASN A 55 -4.46 -1.73 20.90
C ASN A 55 -4.55 -0.25 20.51
N ASP A 56 -3.57 0.26 19.75
CA ASP A 56 -3.43 1.70 19.50
C ASP A 56 -3.93 2.11 18.10
N HIS A 57 -3.92 1.18 17.16
CA HIS A 57 -4.17 1.49 15.74
C HIS A 57 -5.34 0.71 15.12
N THR A 58 -6.09 -0.07 15.89
CA THR A 58 -7.31 -0.73 15.43
C THR A 58 -8.54 -0.01 15.97
N ARG A 59 -9.40 0.47 15.06
CA ARG A 59 -10.64 1.12 15.44
C ARG A 59 -11.63 0.09 16.01
N PRO A 60 -12.30 0.36 17.17
CA PRO A 60 -13.28 -0.55 17.74
C PRO A 60 -14.38 -0.95 16.75
N LEU A 61 -14.82 -0.02 15.90
CA LEU A 61 -15.80 -0.30 14.86
C LEU A 61 -15.28 -1.33 13.84
N ALA A 62 -14.02 -1.25 13.43
CA ALA A 62 -13.44 -2.22 12.51
C ALA A 62 -13.32 -3.61 13.16
N GLN A 63 -12.95 -3.65 14.44
CA GLN A 63 -12.93 -4.88 15.23
C GLN A 63 -14.31 -5.55 15.28
N THR A 64 -15.37 -4.77 15.51
CA THR A 64 -16.75 -5.28 15.58
C THR A 64 -17.25 -5.77 14.22
N LEU A 65 -16.85 -5.12 13.12
CA LEU A 65 -17.37 -5.39 11.77
C LEU A 65 -16.63 -6.52 11.05
N PHE A 66 -15.35 -6.64 11.26
CA PHE A 66 -14.48 -7.57 10.51
C PHE A 66 -13.80 -8.59 11.41
N GLY A 67 -13.48 -8.24 12.64
CA GLY A 67 -12.76 -9.08 13.58
C GLY A 67 -13.65 -9.83 14.56
N SER A 68 -13.01 -10.55 15.47
CA SER A 68 -13.60 -11.12 16.67
C SER A 68 -12.99 -10.44 17.88
N VAL A 69 -13.83 -10.03 18.82
CA VAL A 69 -13.38 -9.38 20.08
C VAL A 69 -12.54 -10.35 20.93
N GLU A 70 -12.76 -11.65 20.75
CA GLU A 70 -12.06 -12.72 21.51
C GLU A 70 -10.72 -13.11 20.88
N LYS A 71 -10.46 -12.72 19.65
CA LYS A 71 -9.25 -13.09 18.91
C LYS A 71 -8.26 -11.91 18.85
N ASN A 72 -6.99 -12.21 19.03
CA ASN A 72 -5.89 -11.24 18.89
C ASN A 72 -5.52 -11.05 17.40
N GLN A 73 -6.45 -10.51 16.62
CA GLN A 73 -6.36 -10.35 15.17
C GLN A 73 -5.89 -8.95 14.79
N VAL A 74 -4.91 -8.88 13.91
CA VAL A 74 -4.53 -7.62 13.26
C VAL A 74 -5.43 -7.39 12.05
N ILE A 75 -5.94 -6.16 11.90
CA ILE A 75 -6.73 -5.74 10.74
C ILE A 75 -5.93 -4.71 9.96
N LEU A 76 -5.54 -5.06 8.74
CA LEU A 76 -4.77 -4.20 7.84
C LEU A 76 -5.55 -3.91 6.57
N VAL A 77 -5.38 -2.69 6.05
CA VAL A 77 -5.92 -2.27 4.76
C VAL A 77 -4.77 -2.17 3.77
N LEU A 78 -4.91 -2.83 2.62
CA LEU A 78 -3.89 -2.89 1.58
C LEU A 78 -4.41 -2.28 0.29
N ASP A 79 -3.60 -1.42 -0.34
CA ASP A 79 -3.90 -0.87 -1.66
C ASP A 79 -2.65 -0.58 -2.47
N GLY A 80 -2.76 -0.74 -3.77
CA GLY A 80 -1.75 -0.36 -4.75
C GLY A 80 -1.91 1.09 -5.19
N THR A 81 -1.28 2.03 -4.51
CA THR A 81 -1.38 3.46 -4.87
C THR A 81 -0.56 3.83 -6.12
N TYR A 82 -0.83 5.00 -6.71
CA TYR A 82 -0.19 5.45 -7.94
C TYR A 82 0.64 6.71 -7.72
N ILE A 83 1.93 6.63 -8.04
CA ILE A 83 2.83 7.79 -8.08
C ILE A 83 3.14 8.10 -9.54
N TYR A 84 2.67 9.24 -10.02
CA TYR A 84 2.95 9.69 -11.38
C TYR A 84 4.39 10.11 -11.53
N VAL A 85 5.03 9.69 -12.62
CA VAL A 85 6.41 10.02 -12.94
C VAL A 85 6.49 10.73 -14.29
N ASN A 86 7.53 11.53 -14.47
CA ASN A 86 7.79 12.16 -15.75
C ASN A 86 8.19 11.10 -16.79
N LYS A 87 7.92 11.39 -18.07
CA LYS A 87 8.40 10.57 -19.17
C LYS A 87 9.91 10.39 -19.08
N SER A 88 10.37 9.16 -19.26
CA SER A 88 11.78 8.81 -19.25
C SER A 88 12.32 8.69 -20.67
N ASN A 89 13.57 9.10 -20.87
CA ASN A 89 14.30 8.86 -22.13
C ASN A 89 14.71 7.38 -22.29
N ASN A 90 14.67 6.59 -21.22
CA ASN A 90 14.88 5.16 -21.29
C ASN A 90 13.59 4.48 -21.77
N PHE A 91 13.63 3.92 -22.98
CA PHE A 91 12.46 3.31 -23.61
C PHE A 91 11.89 2.13 -22.80
N HIS A 92 12.74 1.27 -22.23
CA HIS A 92 12.28 0.13 -21.42
C HIS A 92 11.54 0.59 -20.15
N PHE A 93 12.11 1.57 -19.44
CA PHE A 93 11.45 2.13 -18.26
C PHE A 93 10.15 2.84 -18.64
N GLN A 94 10.16 3.66 -19.70
CA GLN A 94 8.98 4.39 -20.18
C GLN A 94 7.84 3.43 -20.55
N ARG A 95 8.15 2.36 -21.29
CA ARG A 95 7.16 1.35 -21.70
C ARG A 95 6.56 0.62 -20.49
N ARG A 96 7.38 0.22 -19.52
CA ARG A 96 6.94 -0.54 -18.34
C ARG A 96 6.27 0.32 -17.26
N SER A 97 6.58 1.61 -17.21
CA SER A 97 5.93 2.55 -16.28
C SER A 97 4.62 3.13 -16.83
N TYR A 98 4.33 2.97 -18.14
CA TYR A 98 3.12 3.51 -18.74
C TYR A 98 1.88 2.68 -18.39
N SER A 99 0.94 3.29 -17.68
CA SER A 99 -0.36 2.68 -17.36
C SER A 99 -1.36 2.99 -18.48
N MET A 100 -1.81 1.97 -19.18
CA MET A 100 -2.88 2.11 -20.19
C MET A 100 -4.18 2.63 -19.56
N HIS A 101 -4.49 2.19 -18.34
CA HIS A 101 -5.71 2.62 -17.62
C HIS A 101 -5.68 4.11 -17.24
N LYS A 102 -4.53 4.63 -16.80
CA LYS A 102 -4.38 6.03 -16.37
C LYS A 102 -3.85 6.95 -17.48
N GLY A 103 -3.45 6.42 -18.65
CA GLY A 103 -2.95 7.17 -19.79
C GLY A 103 -1.62 7.89 -19.58
N ARG A 104 -0.83 7.53 -18.56
CA ARG A 104 0.42 8.21 -18.20
C ARG A 104 1.42 7.30 -17.47
N PRO A 105 2.71 7.69 -17.45
CA PRO A 105 3.71 6.95 -16.69
C PRO A 105 3.49 7.07 -15.20
N LEU A 106 3.58 5.95 -14.50
CA LEU A 106 3.46 5.86 -13.04
C LEU A 106 4.22 4.66 -12.48
N ILE A 107 4.41 4.67 -11.19
CA ILE A 107 4.88 3.53 -10.41
C ILE A 107 3.85 3.20 -9.33
N LYS A 108 3.85 1.96 -8.88
CA LYS A 108 2.87 1.42 -7.92
C LYS A 108 3.59 0.96 -6.65
N PRO A 109 3.64 1.73 -5.57
CA PRO A 109 3.93 1.18 -4.26
C PRO A 109 2.68 0.45 -3.72
N MET A 110 2.91 -0.65 -2.98
CA MET A 110 1.91 -1.28 -2.14
C MET A 110 1.94 -0.58 -0.79
N VAL A 111 0.81 -0.01 -0.39
CA VAL A 111 0.65 0.67 0.90
C VAL A 111 -0.13 -0.25 1.84
N ILE A 112 0.38 -0.41 3.05
CA ILE A 112 -0.23 -1.21 4.11
C ILE A 112 -0.45 -0.29 5.30
N VAL A 113 -1.72 -0.11 5.67
CA VAL A 113 -2.12 0.75 6.78
C VAL A 113 -3.01 0.00 7.77
N SER A 114 -3.04 0.49 9.00
CA SER A 114 -4.01 0.05 10.01
C SER A 114 -5.37 0.71 9.78
N THR A 115 -6.37 0.31 10.53
CA THR A 115 -7.73 0.88 10.43
C THR A 115 -7.85 2.31 10.95
N THR A 116 -6.84 2.84 11.65
CA THR A 116 -6.74 4.28 12.00
C THR A 116 -6.07 5.12 10.91
N GLY A 117 -5.52 4.50 9.84
CA GLY A 117 -4.73 5.15 8.80
C GLY A 117 -3.24 5.26 9.17
N TYR A 118 -2.77 4.56 10.19
CA TYR A 118 -1.36 4.49 10.52
C TYR A 118 -0.60 3.66 9.47
N PHE A 119 0.47 4.22 8.91
CA PHE A 119 1.29 3.53 7.91
C PHE A 119 2.16 2.46 8.57
N VAL A 120 1.86 1.20 8.27
CA VAL A 120 2.66 0.06 8.72
C VAL A 120 3.83 -0.15 7.77
N SER A 121 3.56 -0.24 6.47
CA SER A 121 4.62 -0.40 5.48
C SER A 121 4.24 0.19 4.11
N ILE A 122 5.27 0.54 3.33
CA ILE A 122 5.16 0.95 1.93
C ILE A 122 6.21 0.18 1.13
N LEU A 123 5.76 -0.82 0.39
CA LEU A 123 6.61 -1.75 -0.34
C LEU A 123 6.70 -1.43 -1.84
N GLY A 124 7.85 -1.58 -2.41
CA GLY A 124 8.11 -1.27 -3.83
C GLY A 124 9.11 -0.14 -4.02
N PRO A 125 9.00 0.68 -5.07
CA PRO A 125 7.90 0.76 -6.03
C PRO A 125 7.92 -0.32 -7.11
N TYR A 126 6.76 -0.73 -7.59
CA TYR A 126 6.58 -1.63 -8.73
C TYR A 126 6.25 -0.83 -9.99
N LEU A 127 6.55 -1.40 -11.16
CA LEU A 127 6.21 -0.78 -12.45
C LEU A 127 4.74 -1.02 -12.79
N ALA A 128 4.14 -0.16 -13.61
CA ALA A 128 2.71 -0.20 -13.96
C ALA A 128 2.36 -1.14 -15.12
N ASP A 129 3.21 -2.09 -15.44
CA ASP A 129 2.95 -3.08 -16.48
C ASP A 129 1.89 -4.10 -16.05
N ARG A 130 1.36 -4.87 -17.02
CA ARG A 130 0.28 -5.85 -16.78
C ARG A 130 0.67 -6.97 -15.80
N LYS A 131 1.96 -7.20 -15.57
CA LYS A 131 2.47 -8.22 -14.65
C LYS A 131 2.38 -7.79 -13.19
N ASN A 132 2.25 -6.49 -12.95
CA ASN A 132 2.21 -5.88 -11.63
C ASN A 132 0.80 -5.38 -11.30
N ASN A 133 -0.21 -6.26 -11.41
CA ASN A 133 -1.51 -6.00 -10.79
C ASN A 133 -1.41 -6.17 -9.26
N ASP A 134 -2.39 -5.71 -8.51
CA ASP A 134 -2.33 -5.65 -7.05
C ASP A 134 -2.19 -7.05 -6.43
N ALA A 135 -2.90 -8.05 -6.94
CA ALA A 135 -2.76 -9.44 -6.53
C ALA A 135 -1.35 -9.99 -6.78
N SER A 136 -0.77 -9.73 -7.97
CA SER A 136 0.59 -10.19 -8.31
C SER A 136 1.65 -9.52 -7.43
N ILE A 137 1.48 -8.23 -7.11
CA ILE A 137 2.37 -7.50 -6.21
C ILE A 137 2.29 -8.10 -4.81
N LEU A 138 1.09 -8.32 -4.27
CA LEU A 138 0.90 -8.93 -2.94
C LEU A 138 1.50 -10.33 -2.88
N THR A 139 1.23 -11.16 -3.90
CA THR A 139 1.81 -12.51 -4.03
C THR A 139 3.33 -12.46 -4.02
N HIS A 140 3.94 -11.51 -4.73
CA HIS A 140 5.39 -11.31 -4.74
C HIS A 140 5.92 -10.88 -3.36
N ILE A 141 5.27 -9.94 -2.67
CA ILE A 141 5.63 -9.48 -1.33
C ILE A 141 5.64 -10.64 -0.34
N ILE A 142 4.58 -11.44 -0.34
CA ILE A 142 4.45 -12.59 0.56
C ILE A 142 5.48 -13.67 0.23
N ASN A 143 5.66 -14.02 -1.04
CA ASN A 143 6.57 -15.09 -1.45
C ASN A 143 8.05 -14.71 -1.25
N SER A 144 8.41 -13.45 -1.43
CA SER A 144 9.76 -12.96 -1.14
C SER A 144 10.01 -12.70 0.34
N ASN A 145 8.98 -12.85 1.19
CA ASN A 145 9.01 -12.53 2.62
C ASN A 145 9.56 -11.11 2.88
N ALA A 146 9.11 -10.14 2.09
CA ALA A 146 9.55 -8.76 2.19
C ALA A 146 9.35 -8.23 3.62
N GLU A 147 10.38 -7.59 4.19
CA GLU A 147 10.37 -7.07 5.56
C GLU A 147 9.95 -8.11 6.62
N SER A 148 10.18 -9.40 6.34
CA SER A 148 9.79 -10.51 7.24
C SER A 148 8.27 -10.58 7.51
N ILE A 149 7.45 -10.17 6.56
CA ILE A 149 5.98 -10.10 6.69
C ILE A 149 5.38 -11.43 7.17
N ARG A 150 5.90 -12.58 6.69
CA ARG A 150 5.37 -13.91 7.08
C ARG A 150 5.57 -14.22 8.56
N SER A 151 6.65 -13.76 9.17
CA SER A 151 6.91 -13.97 10.61
C SER A 151 6.16 -12.96 11.48
N TRP A 152 5.73 -11.85 10.89
CA TRP A 152 4.95 -10.83 11.58
C TRP A 152 3.44 -11.14 11.58
N LEU A 153 2.91 -11.69 10.49
CA LEU A 153 1.52 -12.11 10.37
C LEU A 153 1.24 -13.39 11.19
N SER A 154 0.00 -13.53 11.62
CA SER A 154 -0.52 -14.74 12.26
C SER A 154 -1.76 -15.25 11.53
N GLU A 155 -2.09 -16.52 11.75
CA GLU A 155 -3.37 -17.08 11.35
C GLU A 155 -4.53 -16.24 11.92
N ASP A 156 -5.62 -16.19 11.18
CA ASP A 156 -6.80 -15.37 11.46
C ASP A 156 -6.63 -13.85 11.32
N ASP A 157 -5.44 -13.32 10.97
CA ASP A 157 -5.31 -11.89 10.63
C ASP A 157 -6.21 -11.51 9.45
N ILE A 158 -6.61 -10.25 9.40
CA ILE A 158 -7.61 -9.78 8.43
C ILE A 158 -7.00 -8.74 7.51
N PHE A 159 -7.09 -9.00 6.21
CA PHE A 159 -6.74 -8.03 5.18
C PHE A 159 -8.01 -7.46 4.53
N ILE A 160 -8.17 -6.16 4.61
CA ILE A 160 -9.21 -5.42 3.89
C ILE A 160 -8.60 -4.96 2.57
N VAL A 161 -9.14 -5.45 1.46
CA VAL A 161 -8.57 -5.27 0.12
C VAL A 161 -9.65 -4.93 -0.91
N ASP A 162 -9.26 -4.34 -2.02
CA ASP A 162 -10.15 -4.12 -3.14
C ASP A 162 -10.29 -5.37 -4.05
N ARG A 163 -11.11 -5.27 -5.09
CA ARG A 163 -11.34 -6.36 -6.05
C ARG A 163 -10.10 -6.72 -6.89
N GLY A 164 -9.11 -5.85 -6.97
CA GLY A 164 -7.85 -6.08 -7.66
C GLY A 164 -7.01 -7.19 -7.04
N PHE A 165 -7.28 -7.54 -5.78
CA PHE A 165 -6.59 -8.60 -5.05
C PHE A 165 -7.21 -9.99 -5.19
N ARG A 166 -8.30 -10.16 -5.95
CA ARG A 166 -9.02 -11.43 -6.08
C ARG A 166 -8.11 -12.63 -6.33
N ASP A 167 -7.13 -12.50 -7.20
CA ASP A 167 -6.28 -13.61 -7.61
C ASP A 167 -5.20 -13.96 -6.55
N ALA A 168 -5.07 -13.16 -5.47
CA ALA A 168 -4.23 -13.47 -4.32
C ALA A 168 -4.97 -14.17 -3.17
N LEU A 169 -6.31 -14.24 -3.21
CA LEU A 169 -7.12 -14.85 -2.15
C LEU A 169 -6.73 -16.30 -1.81
N PRO A 170 -6.44 -17.20 -2.79
CA PRO A 170 -6.00 -18.55 -2.45
C PRO A 170 -4.72 -18.56 -1.61
N LEU A 171 -3.74 -17.73 -1.95
CA LEU A 171 -2.50 -17.63 -1.18
C LEU A 171 -2.74 -17.11 0.24
N LEU A 172 -3.63 -16.13 0.42
CA LEU A 172 -3.99 -15.64 1.75
C LEU A 172 -4.69 -16.72 2.58
N ALA A 173 -5.61 -17.46 1.98
CA ALA A 173 -6.28 -18.58 2.63
C ALA A 173 -5.32 -19.70 3.05
N ASP A 174 -4.33 -20.02 2.21
CA ASP A 174 -3.27 -21.00 2.53
C ASP A 174 -2.40 -20.57 3.72
N LEU A 175 -2.33 -19.27 4.00
CA LEU A 175 -1.64 -18.70 5.15
C LEU A 175 -2.55 -18.48 6.37
N GLY A 176 -3.82 -18.88 6.29
CA GLY A 176 -4.80 -18.66 7.33
C GLY A 176 -5.27 -17.21 7.46
N ILE A 177 -4.94 -16.32 6.50
CA ILE A 177 -5.30 -14.91 6.53
C ILE A 177 -6.68 -14.73 5.93
N GLN A 178 -7.56 -14.06 6.66
CA GLN A 178 -8.90 -13.72 6.20
C GLN A 178 -8.83 -12.47 5.30
N ALA A 179 -9.49 -12.52 4.13
CA ALA A 179 -9.53 -11.38 3.22
C ALA A 179 -10.96 -10.85 3.08
N GLU A 180 -11.15 -9.60 3.50
CA GLU A 180 -12.40 -8.87 3.34
C GLU A 180 -12.35 -8.01 2.08
N MET A 181 -13.14 -8.39 1.10
CA MET A 181 -13.18 -7.77 -0.23
C MET A 181 -14.61 -7.50 -0.65
N PRO A 182 -14.88 -6.41 -1.44
CA PRO A 182 -16.21 -6.18 -1.98
C PRO A 182 -16.66 -7.35 -2.85
N LYS A 183 -17.83 -7.90 -2.55
CA LYS A 183 -18.37 -9.09 -3.24
C LYS A 183 -18.59 -8.84 -4.73
N PHE A 184 -18.48 -9.90 -5.52
CA PHE A 184 -18.83 -9.90 -6.92
C PHE A 184 -20.29 -10.33 -7.12
N LEU A 185 -20.90 -9.81 -8.17
CA LEU A 185 -22.18 -10.33 -8.63
C LEU A 185 -21.96 -11.73 -9.19
N MET A 186 -22.70 -12.70 -8.71
CA MET A 186 -22.59 -14.08 -9.23
C MET A 186 -23.15 -14.20 -10.65
N ALA A 187 -22.62 -15.12 -11.42
CA ALA A 187 -23.11 -15.39 -12.77
C ALA A 187 -24.61 -15.72 -12.71
N GLY A 188 -25.41 -15.02 -13.53
CA GLY A 188 -26.87 -15.19 -13.57
C GLY A 188 -27.66 -14.29 -12.58
N GLN A 189 -27.01 -13.63 -11.64
CA GLN A 189 -27.65 -12.63 -10.78
C GLN A 189 -27.71 -11.25 -11.47
N LYS A 190 -28.88 -10.62 -11.44
CA LYS A 190 -29.07 -9.25 -11.96
C LYS A 190 -28.77 -8.20 -10.90
N GLN A 191 -28.81 -8.54 -9.62
CA GLN A 191 -28.64 -7.61 -8.50
C GLN A 191 -28.07 -8.36 -7.29
N MET A 192 -27.25 -7.68 -6.49
CA MET A 192 -26.76 -8.17 -5.21
C MET A 192 -27.89 -8.18 -4.17
N SER A 193 -27.79 -9.06 -3.17
CA SER A 193 -28.60 -8.94 -1.96
C SER A 193 -28.32 -7.60 -1.26
N THR A 194 -29.28 -7.11 -0.49
CA THR A 194 -29.10 -5.84 0.28
C THR A 194 -27.93 -5.97 1.25
N GLU A 195 -27.76 -7.13 1.86
CA GLU A 195 -26.69 -7.42 2.80
C GLU A 195 -25.32 -7.40 2.11
N ASP A 196 -25.16 -8.11 0.99
CA ASP A 196 -23.91 -8.14 0.20
C ASP A 196 -23.55 -6.75 -0.34
N ALA A 197 -24.56 -5.97 -0.76
CA ALA A 197 -24.37 -4.62 -1.24
C ALA A 197 -23.90 -3.68 -0.10
N ASN A 198 -24.47 -3.82 1.09
CA ASN A 198 -24.07 -3.01 2.25
C ASN A 198 -22.67 -3.38 2.74
N MET A 199 -22.34 -4.68 2.82
CA MET A 199 -20.99 -5.13 3.17
C MET A 199 -19.96 -4.64 2.14
N SER A 200 -20.25 -4.76 0.85
CA SER A 200 -19.37 -4.24 -0.21
C SER A 200 -19.15 -2.74 -0.12
N ARG A 201 -20.18 -1.96 0.22
CA ARG A 201 -20.05 -0.51 0.47
C ARG A 201 -19.19 -0.21 1.69
N LEU A 202 -19.33 -0.99 2.76
CA LEU A 202 -18.54 -0.84 3.97
C LEU A 202 -17.06 -1.06 3.70
N VAL A 203 -16.70 -2.19 3.08
CA VAL A 203 -15.31 -2.49 2.68
C VAL A 203 -14.75 -1.37 1.79
N THR A 204 -15.50 -0.95 0.77
CA THR A 204 -15.09 0.12 -0.14
C THR A 204 -14.87 1.45 0.60
N LYS A 205 -15.73 1.78 1.56
CA LYS A 205 -15.55 3.02 2.36
C LYS A 205 -14.31 2.96 3.23
N VAL A 206 -14.01 1.81 3.83
CA VAL A 206 -12.80 1.64 4.66
C VAL A 206 -11.56 1.82 3.79
N CYS A 207 -11.48 1.16 2.62
CA CYS A 207 -10.38 1.34 1.69
C CYS A 207 -10.24 2.82 1.25
N PHE A 208 -11.33 3.47 0.84
CA PHE A 208 -11.28 4.83 0.30
C PHE A 208 -10.96 5.91 1.33
N VAL A 209 -11.36 5.74 2.60
CA VAL A 209 -11.13 6.75 3.65
C VAL A 209 -9.73 6.68 4.22
N LEU A 210 -9.09 5.50 4.14
CA LEU A 210 -7.78 5.26 4.77
C LEU A 210 -6.60 5.39 3.81
N LEU A 211 -6.83 5.39 2.51
CA LEU A 211 -5.84 5.43 1.44
C LEU A 211 -6.09 6.55 0.44
#